data_68f14f970ce3bb16e8b295b65236e4e2
#
_entry.id   68f14f970ce3bb16e8b295b65236e4e2
#
_cell.length_a   1.000
_cell.length_b   1.000
_cell.length_c   1.000
_cell.angle_alpha   90.00
_cell.angle_beta   90.00
_cell.angle_gamma   90.00
#
_symmetry.space_group_name_H-M   'P 1'
#
loop_
_entity.id
_entity.type
_entity.pdbx_description
1 polymer ?
#
loop_
_entity_poly.entity_id
_entity_poly.type
_entity_poly.pdbx_seq_one_letter_code
_entity_poly.pdbx_strand_id
1 'polypeptide(L)'
;MCSSDLERIQLNEDTLWAGGPYNPANPEAKGALPEIRRLLAEGQNQAAQALVQQKFLAVPRTQMPYQTVGDLLITMSGGAVAENYRRELDLDTAVARTELQVGSVRQVREVFASVPDQAILVRLSATGGTLAFTLSFASPQRSTFRTEGGNMLVLSGQNGDSAGIKGALKFECRAVVTATGGQVTADDHQLHVSGASSVTIAVAAATSYRRYDDVSGDPAALTRQSLAALQGKPFDDLRRRAVEEHQRLFRRVALDLGHNAAAEKLPTDERVLQSATTEDPGLAALYFQYGRYLLLGSSRPGTQPANLQGLWNDSLDRKSTRLNSSH
;
A
#
# COMPACT_ATOMS: atom_id res chain seq x y z
N MET A 1 -13.49 14.12 -9.47
CA MET A 1 -12.98 15.45 -9.03
C MET A 1 -11.77 15.16 -8.13
N CYS A 2 -10.57 15.55 -8.53
CA CYS A 2 -9.41 15.51 -7.63
C CYS A 2 -9.62 16.63 -6.61
N SER A 3 -9.87 16.28 -5.36
CA SER A 3 -9.95 17.26 -4.27
C SER A 3 -8.53 17.72 -3.96
N SER A 4 -8.23 18.99 -4.18
CA SER A 4 -6.96 19.61 -3.76
C SER A 4 -6.83 19.69 -2.24
N ASP A 5 -7.95 19.53 -1.55
CA ASP A 5 -8.08 19.73 -0.11
C ASP A 5 -7.72 18.48 0.70
N LEU A 6 -7.77 17.30 0.08
CA LEU A 6 -7.46 16.03 0.72
C LEU A 6 -6.41 15.24 -0.06
N GLU A 7 -5.27 14.97 0.56
CA GLU A 7 -4.33 13.93 0.12
C GLU A 7 -4.56 12.69 0.96
N ARG A 8 -4.85 11.56 0.32
CA ARG A 8 -5.06 10.26 0.95
C ARG A 8 -3.92 9.33 0.57
N ILE A 9 -3.19 8.85 1.56
CA ILE A 9 -2.14 7.84 1.38
C ILE A 9 -2.66 6.54 1.96
N GLN A 10 -3.02 5.61 1.08
CA GLN A 10 -3.48 4.29 1.45
C GLN A 10 -2.32 3.44 1.96
N LEU A 11 -2.52 2.79 3.09
CA LEU A 11 -1.51 2.04 3.81
C LEU A 11 -1.84 0.55 3.82
N ASN A 12 -0.89 -0.23 3.37
CA ASN A 12 -0.95 -1.69 3.38
C ASN A 12 0.35 -2.26 3.93
N GLU A 13 0.27 -3.43 4.53
CA GLU A 13 1.40 -4.21 5.01
C GLU A 13 1.21 -5.66 4.58
N ASP A 14 2.24 -6.29 4.02
CA ASP A 14 2.16 -7.56 3.26
C ASP A 14 1.74 -8.77 4.09
N THR A 15 1.86 -8.70 5.41
CA THR A 15 1.47 -9.77 6.33
C THR A 15 0.09 -9.58 6.98
N LEU A 16 -0.60 -8.45 6.69
CA LEU A 16 -1.90 -8.15 7.31
C LEU A 16 -3.05 -8.91 6.61
N TRP A 17 -3.25 -10.15 7.00
CA TRP A 17 -4.34 -11.03 6.56
C TRP A 17 -5.32 -11.26 7.69
N ALA A 18 -6.61 -11.51 7.40
CA ALA A 18 -7.62 -11.84 8.40
C ALA A 18 -7.33 -13.19 9.09
N GLY A 19 -7.96 -13.42 10.23
CA GLY A 19 -7.80 -14.66 11.01
C GLY A 19 -6.50 -14.68 11.81
N GLY A 20 -6.05 -15.86 12.13
CA GLY A 20 -4.83 -16.13 12.90
C GLY A 20 -4.22 -17.47 12.47
N PRO A 21 -3.16 -17.93 13.15
CA PRO A 21 -2.61 -19.23 12.88
C PRO A 21 -3.65 -20.35 12.97
N TYR A 22 -3.72 -21.22 11.98
CA TYR A 22 -4.62 -22.36 11.95
C TYR A 22 -4.00 -23.54 11.19
N ASN A 23 -4.51 -24.74 11.45
CA ASN A 23 -4.15 -25.92 10.68
C ASN A 23 -5.22 -26.20 9.61
N PRO A 24 -4.95 -25.99 8.31
CA PRO A 24 -5.90 -26.20 7.23
C PRO A 24 -6.08 -27.68 6.87
N ALA A 25 -5.33 -28.60 7.47
CA ALA A 25 -5.41 -30.02 7.13
C ALA A 25 -6.79 -30.60 7.47
N ASN A 26 -7.45 -31.16 6.47
CA ASN A 26 -8.71 -31.87 6.67
C ASN A 26 -8.42 -33.27 7.24
N PRO A 27 -8.89 -33.59 8.45
CA PRO A 27 -8.61 -34.90 9.07
C PRO A 27 -9.24 -36.08 8.31
N GLU A 28 -10.30 -35.84 7.52
CA GLU A 28 -10.95 -36.86 6.72
C GLU A 28 -10.22 -37.18 5.40
N ALA A 29 -9.32 -36.32 4.94
CA ALA A 29 -8.68 -36.41 3.62
C ALA A 29 -7.95 -37.73 3.41
N LYS A 30 -7.19 -38.18 4.41
CA LYS A 30 -6.45 -39.45 4.34
C LYS A 30 -7.37 -40.63 4.16
N GLY A 31 -8.50 -40.67 4.88
CA GLY A 31 -9.51 -41.76 4.79
C GLY A 31 -10.29 -41.76 3.48
N ALA A 32 -10.50 -40.59 2.88
CA ALA A 32 -11.22 -40.44 1.62
C ALA A 32 -10.40 -40.83 0.38
N LEU A 33 -9.07 -40.77 0.47
CA LEU A 33 -8.17 -40.94 -0.68
C LEU A 33 -8.34 -42.30 -1.44
N PRO A 34 -8.47 -43.45 -0.77
CA PRO A 34 -8.68 -44.73 -1.48
C PRO A 34 -9.93 -44.73 -2.34
N GLU A 35 -11.05 -44.23 -1.83
CA GLU A 35 -12.32 -44.15 -2.54
C GLU A 35 -12.27 -43.15 -3.71
N ILE A 36 -11.62 -42.00 -3.55
CA ILE A 36 -11.39 -41.06 -4.64
C ILE A 36 -10.63 -41.75 -5.78
N ARG A 37 -9.56 -42.47 -5.46
CA ARG A 37 -8.78 -43.22 -6.46
C ARG A 37 -9.60 -44.28 -7.16
N ARG A 38 -10.46 -45.06 -6.46
CA ARG A 38 -11.34 -46.05 -7.04
C ARG A 38 -12.32 -45.41 -8.03
N LEU A 39 -12.99 -44.33 -7.63
CA LEU A 39 -13.92 -43.58 -8.47
C LEU A 39 -13.27 -43.06 -9.76
N LEU A 40 -12.04 -42.54 -9.65
CA LEU A 40 -11.30 -42.10 -10.83
C LEU A 40 -10.91 -43.25 -11.75
N ALA A 41 -10.49 -44.40 -11.21
CA ALA A 41 -10.16 -45.58 -11.99
C ALA A 41 -11.36 -46.16 -12.73
N GLU A 42 -12.56 -45.99 -12.19
CA GLU A 42 -13.82 -46.41 -12.78
C GLU A 42 -14.43 -45.35 -13.73
N GLY A 43 -13.75 -44.23 -13.96
CA GLY A 43 -14.26 -43.16 -14.81
C GLY A 43 -15.38 -42.32 -14.18
N GLN A 44 -15.67 -42.49 -12.89
CA GLN A 44 -16.73 -41.79 -12.16
C GLN A 44 -16.24 -40.39 -11.69
N ASN A 45 -15.82 -39.57 -12.63
CA ASN A 45 -15.16 -38.31 -12.36
C ASN A 45 -16.00 -37.32 -11.52
N GLN A 46 -17.33 -37.26 -11.79
CA GLN A 46 -18.21 -36.37 -11.03
C GLN A 46 -18.34 -36.80 -9.57
N ALA A 47 -18.47 -38.11 -9.30
CA ALA A 47 -18.52 -38.64 -7.95
C ALA A 47 -17.20 -38.42 -7.20
N ALA A 48 -16.08 -38.65 -7.89
CA ALA A 48 -14.76 -38.36 -7.35
C ALA A 48 -14.61 -36.86 -6.98
N GLN A 49 -15.03 -35.97 -7.88
CA GLN A 49 -14.99 -34.51 -7.64
C GLN A 49 -15.87 -34.11 -6.43
N ALA A 50 -17.09 -34.68 -6.33
CA ALA A 50 -17.96 -34.40 -5.19
C ALA A 50 -17.33 -34.85 -3.87
N LEU A 51 -16.71 -36.05 -3.84
CA LEU A 51 -16.05 -36.58 -2.66
C LEU A 51 -14.81 -35.74 -2.29
N VAL A 52 -14.01 -35.28 -3.27
CA VAL A 52 -12.91 -34.35 -3.07
C VAL A 52 -13.41 -33.05 -2.43
N GLN A 53 -14.47 -32.48 -2.97
CA GLN A 53 -15.08 -31.25 -2.44
C GLN A 53 -15.56 -31.44 -1.00
N GLN A 54 -16.10 -32.59 -0.66
CA GLN A 54 -16.66 -32.85 0.66
C GLN A 54 -15.60 -33.18 1.71
N LYS A 55 -14.62 -34.03 1.37
CA LYS A 55 -13.77 -34.69 2.37
C LYS A 55 -12.25 -34.48 2.19
N PHE A 56 -11.81 -33.93 1.07
CA PHE A 56 -10.38 -33.91 0.78
C PHE A 56 -9.77 -32.51 0.83
N LEU A 57 -10.53 -31.47 0.50
CA LEU A 57 -10.05 -30.09 0.51
C LEU A 57 -9.79 -29.59 1.93
N ALA A 58 -8.94 -28.59 2.03
CA ALA A 58 -8.62 -27.88 3.29
C ALA A 58 -9.87 -27.35 4.02
N VAL A 59 -9.76 -27.16 5.33
CA VAL A 59 -10.79 -26.56 6.19
C VAL A 59 -10.18 -25.37 6.95
N PRO A 60 -10.64 -24.15 6.69
CA PRO A 60 -11.61 -23.72 5.69
C PRO A 60 -11.07 -23.89 4.26
N ARG A 61 -11.97 -23.92 3.28
CA ARG A 61 -11.61 -24.08 1.85
C ARG A 61 -11.06 -22.81 1.21
N THR A 62 -11.34 -21.68 1.83
CA THR A 62 -10.98 -20.38 1.32
C THR A 62 -9.75 -19.86 2.04
N GLN A 63 -8.85 -19.22 1.31
CA GLN A 63 -7.77 -18.46 1.89
C GLN A 63 -8.33 -17.26 2.67
N MET A 64 -7.64 -16.84 3.72
CA MET A 64 -7.98 -15.63 4.45
C MET A 64 -7.86 -14.40 3.54
N PRO A 65 -8.76 -13.40 3.65
CA PRO A 65 -8.65 -12.18 2.87
C PRO A 65 -7.48 -11.31 3.36
N TYR A 66 -6.77 -10.72 2.39
CA TYR A 66 -5.79 -9.67 2.64
C TYR A 66 -6.48 -8.38 3.06
N GLN A 67 -5.96 -7.69 4.06
CA GLN A 67 -6.61 -6.55 4.68
C GLN A 67 -5.76 -5.28 4.63
N THR A 68 -6.41 -4.12 4.51
CA THR A 68 -5.74 -2.83 4.59
C THR A 68 -5.42 -2.44 6.04
N VAL A 69 -4.33 -1.70 6.24
CA VAL A 69 -4.04 -1.00 7.50
C VAL A 69 -4.99 0.17 7.69
N GLY A 70 -5.27 0.91 6.62
CA GLY A 70 -6.09 2.11 6.60
C GLY A 70 -5.45 3.22 5.75
N ASP A 71 -5.75 4.45 6.07
CA ASP A 71 -5.31 5.63 5.33
C ASP A 71 -4.65 6.66 6.25
N LEU A 72 -3.61 7.31 5.75
CA LEU A 72 -3.14 8.58 6.28
C LEU A 72 -3.81 9.70 5.47
N LEU A 73 -4.51 10.58 6.16
CA LEU A 73 -5.26 11.69 5.59
C LEU A 73 -4.58 13.01 5.91
N ILE A 74 -4.29 13.79 4.87
CA ILE A 74 -3.74 15.15 4.98
C ILE A 74 -4.83 16.08 4.46
N THR A 75 -5.53 16.75 5.38
CA THR A 75 -6.63 17.67 5.04
C THR A 75 -6.12 19.09 5.08
N MET A 76 -6.02 19.72 3.90
CA MET A 76 -5.53 21.09 3.76
C MET A 76 -6.55 22.08 4.32
N SER A 77 -6.06 23.10 5.03
CA SER A 77 -6.90 24.17 5.54
C SER A 77 -7.17 25.22 4.44
N GLY A 78 -8.37 25.79 4.41
CA GLY A 78 -8.64 27.00 3.62
C GLY A 78 -9.60 26.86 2.44
N GLY A 79 -9.94 25.64 1.97
CA GLY A 79 -11.00 25.39 0.97
C GLY A 79 -10.86 26.13 -0.37
N ALA A 80 -9.68 26.68 -0.68
CA ALA A 80 -9.45 27.45 -1.90
C ALA A 80 -9.23 26.50 -3.09
N VAL A 81 -9.77 26.87 -4.25
CA VAL A 81 -9.62 26.08 -5.48
C VAL A 81 -8.17 26.04 -5.91
N ALA A 82 -7.67 24.84 -6.16
CA ALA A 82 -6.31 24.66 -6.70
C ALA A 82 -6.32 24.92 -8.21
N GLU A 83 -5.31 25.65 -8.65
CA GLU A 83 -4.99 25.89 -10.05
C GLU A 83 -3.71 25.15 -10.45
N ASN A 84 -3.48 24.98 -11.74
CA ASN A 84 -2.27 24.36 -12.29
C ASN A 84 -1.95 23.00 -11.66
N TYR A 85 -2.99 22.21 -11.36
CA TYR A 85 -2.85 20.90 -10.73
C TYR A 85 -2.17 19.92 -11.70
N ARG A 86 -1.04 19.36 -11.28
CA ARG A 86 -0.33 18.29 -11.97
C ARG A 86 0.03 17.19 -10.99
N ARG A 87 -0.27 15.95 -11.34
CA ARG A 87 0.15 14.76 -10.60
C ARG A 87 0.93 13.83 -11.53
N GLU A 88 2.05 13.34 -11.06
CA GLU A 88 2.91 12.43 -11.82
C GLU A 88 3.48 11.33 -10.92
N LEU A 89 3.74 10.18 -11.50
CA LEU A 89 4.55 9.12 -10.95
C LEU A 89 5.72 8.88 -11.89
N ASP A 90 6.92 9.17 -11.42
CA ASP A 90 8.14 8.83 -12.13
C ASP A 90 8.50 7.37 -11.85
N LEU A 91 8.37 6.51 -12.87
CA LEU A 91 8.61 5.08 -12.73
C LEU A 91 10.09 4.74 -12.50
N ASP A 92 11.01 5.58 -13.00
CA ASP A 92 12.46 5.36 -12.83
C ASP A 92 12.91 5.66 -11.40
N THR A 93 12.28 6.63 -10.74
CA THR A 93 12.61 7.00 -9.36
C THR A 93 11.64 6.45 -8.32
N ALA A 94 10.49 5.94 -8.74
CA ALA A 94 9.37 5.53 -7.88
C ALA A 94 8.86 6.65 -6.96
N VAL A 95 8.97 7.90 -7.38
CA VAL A 95 8.50 9.09 -6.66
C VAL A 95 7.19 9.56 -7.26
N ALA A 96 6.14 9.64 -6.44
CA ALA A 96 4.91 10.32 -6.79
C ALA A 96 5.03 11.80 -6.41
N ARG A 97 4.67 12.68 -7.35
CA ARG A 97 4.77 14.14 -7.17
C ARG A 97 3.46 14.80 -7.56
N THR A 98 2.99 15.72 -6.73
CA THR A 98 1.85 16.58 -7.01
C THR A 98 2.30 18.04 -6.91
N GLU A 99 2.01 18.82 -7.92
CA GLU A 99 2.19 20.28 -7.93
C GLU A 99 0.84 20.97 -8.12
N LEU A 100 0.64 22.03 -7.39
CA LEU A 100 -0.58 22.84 -7.48
C LEU A 100 -0.31 24.27 -7.00
N GLN A 101 -1.20 25.17 -7.36
CA GLN A 101 -1.17 26.55 -6.91
C GLN A 101 -2.50 26.88 -6.22
N VAL A 102 -2.39 27.53 -5.04
CA VAL A 102 -3.53 28.01 -4.26
C VAL A 102 -3.32 29.51 -4.05
N GLY A 103 -4.02 30.32 -4.82
CA GLY A 103 -3.76 31.78 -4.87
C GLY A 103 -2.32 32.05 -5.35
N SER A 104 -1.51 32.74 -4.52
CA SER A 104 -0.10 33.01 -4.83
C SER A 104 0.85 31.91 -4.35
N VAL A 105 0.36 30.88 -3.63
CA VAL A 105 1.19 29.85 -3.01
C VAL A 105 1.32 28.65 -3.92
N ARG A 106 2.55 28.37 -4.39
CA ARG A 106 2.87 27.12 -5.07
C ARG A 106 3.16 26.05 -4.03
N GLN A 107 2.47 24.91 -4.14
CA GLN A 107 2.68 23.75 -3.28
C GLN A 107 3.23 22.57 -4.09
N VAL A 108 4.17 21.85 -3.49
CA VAL A 108 4.71 20.59 -4.02
C VAL A 108 4.57 19.52 -2.95
N ARG A 109 4.08 18.36 -3.34
CA ARG A 109 3.99 17.17 -2.50
C ARG A 109 4.77 16.05 -3.17
N GLU A 110 5.66 15.40 -2.43
CA GLU A 110 6.44 14.25 -2.88
C GLU A 110 6.17 13.07 -1.95
N VAL A 111 5.94 11.89 -2.52
CA VAL A 111 5.68 10.65 -1.77
C VAL A 111 6.51 9.53 -2.38
N PHE A 112 7.23 8.79 -1.54
CA PHE A 112 7.92 7.57 -1.94
C PHE A 112 8.02 6.58 -0.78
N ALA A 113 8.16 5.29 -1.11
CA ALA A 113 8.45 4.24 -0.15
C ALA A 113 9.95 3.92 -0.18
N SER A 114 10.61 4.00 0.97
CA SER A 114 12.02 3.64 1.14
C SER A 114 12.15 2.23 1.70
N VAL A 115 12.52 1.28 0.84
CA VAL A 115 12.80 -0.11 1.27
C VAL A 115 13.99 -0.16 2.22
N PRO A 116 15.13 0.53 1.95
CA PRO A 116 16.27 0.49 2.87
C PRO A 116 16.01 1.16 4.24
N ASP A 117 14.99 2.00 4.33
CA ASP A 117 14.64 2.70 5.57
C ASP A 117 13.34 2.18 6.20
N GLN A 118 12.63 1.25 5.55
CA GLN A 118 11.38 0.63 6.01
C GLN A 118 10.32 1.68 6.40
N ALA A 119 10.15 2.71 5.54
CA ALA A 119 9.23 3.80 5.78
C ALA A 119 8.68 4.39 4.48
N ILE A 120 7.48 4.96 4.55
CA ILE A 120 6.94 5.85 3.53
C ILE A 120 7.30 7.29 3.95
N LEU A 121 7.87 8.04 3.03
CA LEU A 121 8.25 9.44 3.22
C LEU A 121 7.34 10.33 2.40
N VAL A 122 6.83 11.37 3.06
CA VAL A 122 6.00 12.41 2.44
C VAL A 122 6.63 13.74 2.73
N ARG A 123 6.82 14.57 1.71
CA ARG A 123 7.24 15.96 1.86
C ARG A 123 6.22 16.89 1.23
N LEU A 124 5.77 17.86 2.00
CA LEU A 124 4.98 18.98 1.52
C LEU A 124 5.86 20.24 1.61
N SER A 125 5.85 21.07 0.58
CA SER A 125 6.57 22.35 0.58
C SER A 125 5.72 23.45 -0.04
N ALA A 126 5.85 24.67 0.43
CA ALA A 126 5.18 25.86 -0.07
C ALA A 126 6.19 26.94 -0.44
N THR A 127 5.94 27.63 -1.55
CA THR A 127 6.68 28.79 -2.01
C THR A 127 5.70 29.95 -2.22
N GLY A 128 6.04 31.13 -1.73
CA GLY A 128 5.15 32.30 -1.76
C GLY A 128 4.10 32.36 -0.65
N GLY A 129 4.19 31.43 0.33
CA GLY A 129 3.31 31.35 1.49
C GLY A 129 3.68 30.17 2.39
N THR A 130 2.73 29.71 3.20
CA THR A 130 2.94 28.62 4.17
C THR A 130 1.89 27.53 4.04
N LEU A 131 2.18 26.38 4.63
CA LEU A 131 1.29 25.22 4.75
C LEU A 131 0.47 25.33 6.03
N ALA A 132 -0.81 24.96 5.92
CA ALA A 132 -1.67 24.68 7.05
C ALA A 132 -2.57 23.45 6.71
N PHE A 133 -2.53 22.44 7.56
CA PHE A 133 -3.31 21.20 7.34
C PHE A 133 -3.47 20.41 8.64
N THR A 134 -4.42 19.49 8.61
CA THR A 134 -4.62 18.49 9.66
C THR A 134 -4.16 17.12 9.15
N LEU A 135 -3.46 16.36 9.98
CA LEU A 135 -3.04 14.99 9.73
C LEU A 135 -3.81 14.04 10.65
N SER A 136 -4.39 13.00 10.09
CA SER A 136 -5.11 11.96 10.84
C SER A 136 -4.96 10.59 10.19
N PHE A 137 -5.23 9.53 10.97
CA PHE A 137 -5.44 8.20 10.42
C PHE A 137 -6.92 7.88 10.32
N ALA A 138 -7.29 7.05 9.33
CA ALA A 138 -8.57 6.36 9.24
C ALA A 138 -8.32 4.87 8.99
N SER A 139 -9.08 3.99 9.62
CA SER A 139 -8.96 2.55 9.41
C SER A 139 -10.30 1.85 9.52
N PRO A 140 -10.62 0.89 8.62
CA PRO A 140 -11.78 0.04 8.75
C PRO A 140 -11.58 -1.11 9.76
N GLN A 141 -10.36 -1.27 10.29
CA GLN A 141 -10.00 -2.30 11.27
C GLN A 141 -10.51 -1.93 12.68
N ARG A 142 -10.56 -2.92 13.56
CA ARG A 142 -10.71 -2.68 15.01
C ARG A 142 -9.44 -2.01 15.52
N SER A 143 -9.46 -0.70 15.65
CA SER A 143 -8.28 0.12 15.90
C SER A 143 -8.52 1.23 16.91
N THR A 144 -7.42 1.71 17.47
CA THR A 144 -7.33 2.90 18.33
C THR A 144 -6.36 3.90 17.72
N PHE A 145 -6.65 5.17 17.93
CA PHE A 145 -5.85 6.29 17.45
C PHE A 145 -5.39 7.10 18.66
N ARG A 146 -4.16 7.56 18.64
CA ARG A 146 -3.62 8.47 19.67
C ARG A 146 -2.49 9.30 19.12
N THR A 147 -2.14 10.35 19.83
CA THR A 147 -0.94 11.15 19.59
C THR A 147 0.13 10.88 20.62
N GLU A 148 1.39 10.98 20.26
CA GLU A 148 2.55 10.86 21.14
C GLU A 148 3.55 11.98 20.87
N GLY A 149 4.15 12.55 21.93
CA GLY A 149 5.23 13.53 21.82
C GLY A 149 4.89 14.83 21.10
N GLY A 150 3.58 15.12 20.89
CA GLY A 150 3.11 16.35 20.25
C GLY A 150 3.29 16.42 18.71
N ASN A 151 3.96 15.43 18.10
CA ASN A 151 4.24 15.41 16.66
C ASN A 151 4.14 14.02 16.02
N MET A 152 3.58 13.04 16.72
CA MET A 152 3.44 11.67 16.22
C MET A 152 2.00 11.22 16.34
N LEU A 153 1.47 10.63 15.26
CA LEU A 153 0.22 9.85 15.26
C LEU A 153 0.53 8.37 15.39
N VAL A 154 -0.30 7.66 16.12
CA VAL A 154 -0.22 6.21 16.29
C VAL A 154 -1.59 5.59 16.06
N LEU A 155 -1.64 4.67 15.12
CA LEU A 155 -2.77 3.77 14.84
C LEU A 155 -2.36 2.37 15.31
N SER A 156 -3.11 1.77 16.23
CA SER A 156 -2.88 0.39 16.68
C SER A 156 -4.17 -0.41 16.53
N GLY A 157 -4.07 -1.65 16.09
CA GLY A 157 -5.26 -2.46 15.86
C GLY A 157 -4.99 -3.96 15.83
N GLN A 158 -6.06 -4.68 15.55
CA GLN A 158 -6.06 -6.14 15.36
C GLN A 158 -6.92 -6.47 14.15
N ASN A 159 -6.45 -7.43 13.33
CA ASN A 159 -7.13 -7.90 12.14
C ASN A 159 -8.50 -8.55 12.45
N GLY A 160 -9.30 -8.71 11.38
CA GLY A 160 -10.64 -9.30 11.48
C GLY A 160 -10.66 -10.83 11.55
N ASP A 161 -11.78 -11.37 12.02
CA ASP A 161 -12.12 -12.80 11.95
C ASP A 161 -12.44 -13.17 10.49
N SER A 162 -12.14 -14.40 10.08
CA SER A 162 -12.53 -14.91 8.76
C SER A 162 -12.71 -16.43 8.78
N ALA A 163 -13.71 -16.93 8.06
CA ALA A 163 -13.99 -18.36 7.88
C ALA A 163 -13.99 -19.19 9.17
N GLY A 164 -14.45 -18.59 10.28
CA GLY A 164 -14.46 -19.23 11.61
C GLY A 164 -13.14 -19.14 12.39
N ILE A 165 -12.08 -18.60 11.78
CA ILE A 165 -10.80 -18.38 12.43
C ILE A 165 -10.78 -16.95 13.02
N LYS A 166 -10.47 -16.87 14.32
CA LYS A 166 -10.38 -15.60 15.03
C LYS A 166 -9.17 -14.78 14.59
N GLY A 167 -9.37 -13.47 14.46
CA GLY A 167 -8.28 -12.53 14.23
C GLY A 167 -7.31 -12.53 15.42
N ALA A 168 -6.03 -12.72 15.13
CA ALA A 168 -4.99 -12.78 16.17
C ALA A 168 -3.78 -11.87 15.85
N LEU A 169 -3.68 -11.38 14.63
CA LEU A 169 -2.59 -10.53 14.19
C LEU A 169 -2.83 -9.09 14.65
N LYS A 170 -1.89 -8.54 15.39
CA LYS A 170 -1.86 -7.13 15.78
C LYS A 170 -1.07 -6.33 14.75
N PHE A 171 -1.40 -5.05 14.60
CA PHE A 171 -0.64 -4.14 13.76
C PHE A 171 -0.50 -2.77 14.43
N GLU A 172 0.52 -2.05 14.04
CA GLU A 172 0.71 -0.65 14.39
C GLU A 172 1.24 0.13 13.19
N CYS A 173 0.76 1.37 13.05
CA CYS A 173 1.26 2.34 12.11
C CYS A 173 1.56 3.64 12.86
N ARG A 174 2.71 4.25 12.60
CA ARG A 174 3.15 5.53 13.19
C ARG A 174 3.48 6.52 12.09
N ALA A 175 3.07 7.77 12.28
CA ALA A 175 3.46 8.88 11.42
C ALA A 175 4.08 9.99 12.27
N VAL A 176 5.35 10.31 12.01
CA VAL A 176 6.09 11.39 12.68
C VAL A 176 6.16 12.60 11.76
N VAL A 177 5.82 13.77 12.30
CA VAL A 177 5.82 15.04 11.57
C VAL A 177 7.01 15.89 12.01
N THR A 178 7.75 16.39 11.02
CA THR A 178 8.82 17.40 11.22
C THR A 178 8.54 18.59 10.34
N ALA A 179 8.36 19.77 10.92
CA ALA A 179 8.09 21.01 10.21
C ALA A 179 9.31 21.92 10.18
N THR A 180 9.49 22.63 9.06
CA THR A 180 10.44 23.74 8.92
C THR A 180 9.64 25.04 8.97
N GLY A 181 9.85 25.81 10.00
CA GLY A 181 9.01 26.96 10.35
C GLY A 181 7.63 26.51 10.88
N GLY A 182 6.83 27.46 11.32
CA GLY A 182 5.48 27.19 11.82
C GLY A 182 5.44 26.35 13.11
N GLN A 183 4.30 25.73 13.33
CA GLN A 183 4.01 24.93 14.54
C GLN A 183 3.35 23.62 14.17
N VAL A 184 3.61 22.59 14.99
CA VAL A 184 2.87 21.34 15.03
C VAL A 184 2.23 21.22 16.40
N THR A 185 0.93 21.07 16.45
CA THR A 185 0.16 20.85 17.69
C THR A 185 -0.63 19.56 17.57
N ALA A 186 -0.98 18.95 18.68
CA ALA A 186 -1.69 17.68 18.72
C ALA A 186 -2.97 17.82 19.58
N ASP A 187 -4.03 17.18 19.14
CA ASP A 187 -5.14 16.77 19.99
C ASP A 187 -5.07 15.24 20.23
N ASP A 188 -6.13 14.62 20.73
CA ASP A 188 -6.12 13.19 21.06
C ASP A 188 -5.89 12.28 19.83
N HIS A 189 -6.30 12.70 18.64
CA HIS A 189 -6.36 11.86 17.44
C HIS A 189 -5.78 12.50 16.18
N GLN A 190 -5.37 13.77 16.22
CA GLN A 190 -4.92 14.51 15.06
C GLN A 190 -3.71 15.36 15.36
N LEU A 191 -2.92 15.66 14.33
CA LEU A 191 -1.89 16.68 14.36
C LEU A 191 -2.31 17.86 13.48
N HIS A 192 -2.08 19.06 13.96
CA HIS A 192 -2.35 20.30 13.25
C HIS A 192 -1.04 20.99 12.92
N VAL A 193 -0.81 21.26 11.65
CA VAL A 193 0.35 21.99 11.16
C VAL A 193 -0.12 23.38 10.72
N SER A 194 0.59 24.41 11.12
CA SER A 194 0.31 25.80 10.72
C SER A 194 1.59 26.60 10.50
N GLY A 195 1.60 27.42 9.45
CA GLY A 195 2.68 28.37 9.18
C GLY A 195 4.00 27.75 8.72
N ALA A 196 4.04 26.49 8.35
CA ALA A 196 5.26 25.81 7.93
C ALA A 196 5.59 26.08 6.45
N SER A 197 6.86 26.31 6.13
CA SER A 197 7.34 26.39 4.74
C SER A 197 7.55 25.00 4.12
N SER A 198 7.89 24.00 4.93
CA SER A 198 8.03 22.61 4.51
C SER A 198 7.69 21.68 5.67
N VAL A 199 7.13 20.51 5.35
CA VAL A 199 6.82 19.46 6.31
C VAL A 199 7.27 18.12 5.75
N THR A 200 7.97 17.34 6.57
CA THR A 200 8.27 15.93 6.28
C THR A 200 7.47 15.05 7.22
N ILE A 201 6.82 14.04 6.66
CA ILE A 201 6.09 13.00 7.39
C ILE A 201 6.76 11.67 7.09
N ALA A 202 7.20 10.97 8.13
CA ALA A 202 7.76 9.62 8.03
C ALA A 202 6.74 8.63 8.62
N VAL A 203 6.35 7.63 7.82
CA VAL A 203 5.33 6.64 8.18
C VAL A 203 5.97 5.26 8.22
N ALA A 204 5.82 4.54 9.33
CA ALA A 204 6.21 3.14 9.45
C ALA A 204 5.02 2.31 9.90
N ALA A 205 4.86 1.14 9.28
CA ALA A 205 3.82 0.16 9.63
C ALA A 205 4.46 -1.20 9.87
N ALA A 206 3.92 -1.97 10.80
CA ALA A 206 4.36 -3.32 11.09
C ALA A 206 3.20 -4.14 11.68
N THR A 207 3.32 -5.48 11.55
CA THR A 207 2.41 -6.40 12.21
C THR A 207 3.14 -7.26 13.26
N SER A 208 2.38 -8.03 14.01
CA SER A 208 2.92 -9.02 14.95
C SER A 208 3.31 -10.34 14.27
N TYR A 209 3.28 -10.41 12.93
CA TYR A 209 3.67 -11.59 12.18
C TYR A 209 5.17 -11.91 12.36
N ARG A 210 5.48 -13.16 12.64
CA ARG A 210 6.83 -13.72 12.64
C ARG A 210 6.98 -14.79 11.58
N ARG A 211 5.97 -15.68 11.52
CA ARG A 211 5.85 -16.76 10.54
C ARG A 211 4.41 -17.28 10.53
N TYR A 212 4.10 -18.19 9.62
CA TYR A 212 2.74 -18.67 9.36
C TYR A 212 1.97 -19.22 10.58
N ASP A 213 2.66 -19.69 11.62
CA ASP A 213 2.12 -20.26 12.86
C ASP A 213 2.47 -19.43 14.12
N ASP A 214 3.11 -18.26 13.94
CA ASP A 214 3.54 -17.40 15.04
C ASP A 214 3.26 -15.91 14.73
N VAL A 215 2.33 -15.33 15.47
CA VAL A 215 1.94 -13.91 15.42
C VAL A 215 2.23 -13.19 16.74
N SER A 216 3.24 -13.62 17.49
CA SER A 216 3.63 -13.08 18.79
C SER A 216 4.60 -11.89 18.72
N GLY A 217 4.88 -11.34 17.53
CA GLY A 217 5.76 -10.18 17.37
C GLY A 217 5.25 -8.92 18.05
N ASP A 218 6.10 -7.92 18.16
CA ASP A 218 5.78 -6.60 18.72
C ASP A 218 5.82 -5.53 17.60
N PRO A 219 4.66 -5.19 17.00
CA PRO A 219 4.60 -4.19 15.96
C PRO A 219 5.00 -2.79 16.44
N ALA A 220 4.76 -2.49 17.73
CA ALA A 220 5.11 -1.21 18.32
C ALA A 220 6.64 -1.03 18.45
N ALA A 221 7.36 -2.09 18.78
CA ALA A 221 8.82 -2.07 18.80
C ALA A 221 9.40 -1.89 17.38
N LEU A 222 8.84 -2.59 16.38
CA LEU A 222 9.27 -2.51 14.99
C LEU A 222 9.06 -1.12 14.39
N THR A 223 7.88 -0.52 14.56
CA THR A 223 7.60 0.83 14.05
C THR A 223 8.46 1.89 14.72
N ARG A 224 8.69 1.79 16.03
CA ARG A 224 9.63 2.69 16.74
C ARG A 224 11.06 2.53 16.22
N GLN A 225 11.53 1.32 16.01
CA GLN A 225 12.86 1.05 15.49
C GLN A 225 13.05 1.66 14.09
N SER A 226 12.10 1.47 13.18
CA SER A 226 12.14 2.03 11.82
C SER A 226 12.21 3.55 11.88
N LEU A 227 11.34 4.21 12.66
CA LEU A 227 11.33 5.66 12.76
C LEU A 227 12.57 6.23 13.48
N ALA A 228 13.08 5.55 14.51
CA ALA A 228 14.32 5.95 15.18
C ALA A 228 15.52 5.90 14.24
N ALA A 229 15.58 4.93 13.33
CA ALA A 229 16.62 4.82 12.33
C ALA A 229 16.64 5.99 11.31
N LEU A 230 15.55 6.77 11.21
CA LEU A 230 15.45 7.93 10.33
C LEU A 230 15.91 9.24 11.00
N GLN A 231 16.03 9.25 12.32
CA GLN A 231 16.37 10.46 13.06
C GLN A 231 17.69 11.09 12.58
N GLY A 232 17.67 12.40 12.34
CA GLY A 232 18.83 13.17 11.88
C GLY A 232 19.19 12.96 10.40
N LYS A 233 18.47 12.12 9.65
CA LYS A 233 18.72 11.96 8.21
C LYS A 233 17.95 13.01 7.42
N PRO A 234 18.62 13.78 6.54
CA PRO A 234 17.93 14.69 5.63
C PRO A 234 16.97 13.94 4.68
N PHE A 235 15.85 14.56 4.36
CA PHE A 235 14.89 14.00 3.42
C PHE A 235 15.51 13.64 2.06
N ASP A 236 16.39 14.48 1.55
CA ASP A 236 17.01 14.27 0.24
C ASP A 236 17.98 13.07 0.25
N ASP A 237 18.62 12.75 1.38
CA ASP A 237 19.41 11.54 1.53
C ASP A 237 18.54 10.28 1.58
N LEU A 238 17.40 10.34 2.27
CA LEU A 238 16.42 9.25 2.29
C LEU A 238 15.86 8.99 0.88
N ARG A 239 15.52 10.08 0.16
CA ARG A 239 15.05 10.02 -1.22
C ARG A 239 16.11 9.40 -2.13
N ARG A 240 17.35 9.86 -2.07
CA ARG A 240 18.45 9.32 -2.87
C ARG A 240 18.64 7.83 -2.64
N ARG A 241 18.65 7.36 -1.39
CA ARG A 241 18.78 5.94 -1.03
C ARG A 241 17.63 5.09 -1.57
N ALA A 242 16.39 5.58 -1.46
CA ALA A 242 15.21 4.91 -1.99
C ALA A 242 15.26 4.79 -3.52
N VAL A 243 15.65 5.88 -4.20
CA VAL A 243 15.81 5.93 -5.66
C VAL A 243 16.91 4.98 -6.14
N GLU A 244 18.08 4.99 -5.51
CA GLU A 244 19.21 4.12 -5.86
C GLU A 244 18.83 2.62 -5.71
N GLU A 245 18.13 2.26 -4.63
CA GLU A 245 17.66 0.88 -4.42
C GLU A 245 16.64 0.48 -5.50
N HIS A 246 15.66 1.33 -5.79
CA HIS A 246 14.66 1.09 -6.81
C HIS A 246 15.30 0.94 -8.19
N GLN A 247 16.16 1.88 -8.59
CA GLN A 247 16.82 1.89 -9.90
C GLN A 247 17.71 0.66 -10.11
N ARG A 248 18.36 0.16 -9.06
CA ARG A 248 19.15 -1.08 -9.13
C ARG A 248 18.34 -2.27 -9.64
N LEU A 249 17.04 -2.30 -9.38
CA LEU A 249 16.13 -3.35 -9.86
C LEU A 249 15.38 -2.92 -11.12
N PHE A 250 14.87 -1.70 -11.16
CA PHE A 250 14.01 -1.22 -12.24
C PHE A 250 14.76 -1.11 -13.58
N ARG A 251 15.98 -0.59 -13.57
CA ARG A 251 16.82 -0.40 -14.77
C ARG A 251 17.42 -1.67 -15.33
N ARG A 252 17.15 -2.84 -14.73
CA ARG A 252 17.62 -4.14 -15.26
C ARG A 252 16.93 -4.56 -16.55
N VAL A 253 15.76 -3.98 -16.84
CA VAL A 253 14.98 -4.27 -18.06
C VAL A 253 14.46 -2.95 -18.61
N ALA A 254 14.69 -2.74 -19.90
CA ALA A 254 14.13 -1.66 -20.71
C ALA A 254 13.36 -2.26 -21.88
N LEU A 255 12.27 -1.61 -22.28
CA LEU A 255 11.48 -1.96 -23.46
C LEU A 255 11.29 -0.71 -24.30
N ASP A 256 11.74 -0.75 -25.55
CA ASP A 256 11.51 0.29 -26.55
C ASP A 256 10.73 -0.35 -27.71
N LEU A 257 9.58 0.19 -28.03
CA LEU A 257 8.69 -0.24 -29.10
C LEU A 257 8.53 0.84 -30.18
N GLY A 258 9.33 1.89 -30.11
CA GLY A 258 9.20 3.10 -30.92
C GLY A 258 8.40 4.19 -30.22
N HIS A 259 8.29 5.33 -30.88
CA HIS A 259 7.78 6.58 -30.33
C HIS A 259 6.71 7.22 -31.20
N ASN A 260 5.71 7.86 -30.55
CA ASN A 260 4.81 8.80 -31.19
C ASN A 260 4.94 10.16 -30.48
N ALA A 261 5.73 11.06 -31.07
CA ALA A 261 6.07 12.35 -30.48
C ALA A 261 4.86 13.26 -30.21
N ALA A 262 3.74 13.06 -30.90
CA ALA A 262 2.51 13.81 -30.65
C ALA A 262 1.79 13.24 -29.41
N ALA A 263 1.66 11.92 -29.31
CA ALA A 263 1.03 11.24 -28.17
C ALA A 263 1.80 11.45 -26.86
N GLU A 264 3.13 11.45 -26.90
CA GLU A 264 4.00 11.63 -25.73
C GLU A 264 3.88 13.00 -25.04
N LYS A 265 3.33 14.00 -25.74
CA LYS A 265 3.05 15.31 -25.15
C LYS A 265 1.76 15.35 -24.34
N LEU A 266 0.91 14.34 -24.48
CA LEU A 266 -0.36 14.25 -23.78
C LEU A 266 -0.18 13.63 -22.40
N PRO A 267 -1.01 14.00 -21.43
CA PRO A 267 -1.14 13.28 -20.16
C PRO A 267 -1.51 11.80 -20.40
N THR A 268 -1.10 10.92 -19.49
CA THR A 268 -1.29 9.46 -19.66
C THR A 268 -2.77 9.06 -19.78
N ASP A 269 -3.67 9.72 -19.07
CA ASP A 269 -5.12 9.49 -19.15
C ASP A 269 -5.67 9.82 -20.55
N GLU A 270 -5.23 10.90 -21.17
CA GLU A 270 -5.59 11.24 -22.56
C GLU A 270 -5.01 10.22 -23.55
N ARG A 271 -3.75 9.78 -23.37
CA ARG A 271 -3.14 8.73 -24.19
C ARG A 271 -3.94 7.43 -24.12
N VAL A 272 -4.38 7.03 -22.90
CA VAL A 272 -5.23 5.84 -22.72
C VAL A 272 -6.57 6.00 -23.44
N LEU A 273 -7.24 7.15 -23.34
CA LEU A 273 -8.51 7.38 -24.04
C LEU A 273 -8.35 7.32 -25.56
N GLN A 274 -7.23 7.80 -26.09
CA GLN A 274 -6.97 7.83 -27.54
C GLN A 274 -6.41 6.52 -28.08
N SER A 275 -6.02 5.57 -27.23
CA SER A 275 -5.32 4.33 -27.64
C SER A 275 -6.13 3.42 -28.59
N ALA A 276 -7.46 3.57 -28.62
CA ALA A 276 -8.32 2.83 -29.56
C ALA A 276 -8.20 3.31 -31.02
N THR A 277 -7.73 4.55 -31.25
CA THR A 277 -7.70 5.20 -32.57
C THR A 277 -6.34 5.74 -32.95
N THR A 278 -5.41 5.84 -32.01
CA THR A 278 -4.07 6.38 -32.20
C THR A 278 -3.03 5.31 -31.90
N GLU A 279 -2.14 5.06 -32.84
CA GLU A 279 -1.00 4.18 -32.62
C GLU A 279 0.00 4.86 -31.68
N ASP A 280 0.20 4.28 -30.51
CA ASP A 280 1.09 4.79 -29.46
C ASP A 280 1.91 3.64 -28.86
N PRO A 281 3.00 3.21 -29.53
CA PRO A 281 3.85 2.13 -29.02
C PRO A 281 4.54 2.50 -27.70
N GLY A 282 4.81 3.80 -27.47
CA GLY A 282 5.35 4.30 -26.21
C GLY A 282 4.39 4.08 -25.02
N LEU A 283 3.07 4.11 -25.24
CA LEU A 283 2.10 3.78 -24.19
C LEU A 283 2.15 2.30 -23.79
N ALA A 284 2.34 1.39 -24.77
CA ALA A 284 2.51 -0.03 -24.48
C ALA A 284 3.78 -0.30 -23.68
N ALA A 285 4.90 0.34 -24.03
CA ALA A 285 6.15 0.28 -23.29
C ALA A 285 5.98 0.86 -21.86
N LEU A 286 5.27 1.98 -21.72
CA LEU A 286 4.94 2.59 -20.41
C LEU A 286 4.10 1.63 -19.56
N TYR A 287 3.08 0.98 -20.12
CA TYR A 287 2.23 0.02 -19.43
C TYR A 287 3.02 -1.19 -18.93
N PHE A 288 3.94 -1.72 -19.75
CA PHE A 288 4.86 -2.77 -19.33
C PHE A 288 5.74 -2.32 -18.14
N GLN A 289 6.33 -1.13 -18.23
CA GLN A 289 7.16 -0.59 -17.15
C GLN A 289 6.35 -0.30 -15.88
N TYR A 290 5.11 0.14 -16.02
CA TYR A 290 4.20 0.32 -14.88
C TYR A 290 3.89 -1.01 -14.18
N GLY A 291 3.64 -2.09 -14.93
CA GLY A 291 3.48 -3.43 -14.38
C GLY A 291 4.71 -3.90 -13.60
N ARG A 292 5.92 -3.60 -14.11
CA ARG A 292 7.18 -3.88 -13.39
C ARG A 292 7.32 -3.04 -12.12
N TYR A 293 6.97 -1.78 -12.15
CA TYR A 293 6.93 -0.91 -10.98
C TYR A 293 6.00 -1.50 -9.89
N LEU A 294 4.80 -1.92 -10.27
CA LEU A 294 3.86 -2.56 -9.34
C LEU A 294 4.43 -3.86 -8.76
N LEU A 295 5.03 -4.71 -9.57
CA LEU A 295 5.66 -5.95 -9.10
C LEU A 295 6.81 -5.67 -8.13
N LEU A 296 7.68 -4.72 -8.46
CA LEU A 296 8.76 -4.29 -7.59
C LEU A 296 8.26 -3.64 -6.29
N GLY A 297 7.14 -2.93 -6.32
CA GLY A 297 6.51 -2.35 -5.14
C GLY A 297 5.92 -3.40 -4.20
N SER A 298 5.43 -4.53 -4.73
CA SER A 298 4.69 -5.55 -3.98
C SER A 298 5.51 -6.81 -3.66
N SER A 299 6.75 -6.93 -4.13
CA SER A 299 7.56 -8.14 -3.95
C SER A 299 9.03 -7.78 -3.89
N ARG A 300 9.62 -7.89 -2.72
CA ARG A 300 11.04 -7.66 -2.45
C ARG A 300 11.64 -8.88 -1.72
N PRO A 301 12.97 -9.07 -1.76
CA PRO A 301 13.61 -10.06 -0.90
C PRO A 301 13.26 -9.84 0.57
N GLY A 302 12.71 -10.87 1.23
CA GLY A 302 12.31 -10.82 2.64
C GLY A 302 10.85 -10.40 2.90
N THR A 303 10.08 -10.02 1.85
CA THR A 303 8.63 -9.77 1.96
C THR A 303 7.82 -11.03 1.61
N GLN A 304 6.52 -11.01 1.88
CA GLN A 304 5.61 -12.02 1.36
C GLN A 304 5.48 -11.88 -0.17
N PRO A 305 5.21 -12.97 -0.91
CA PRO A 305 4.91 -12.89 -2.33
C PRO A 305 3.69 -11.99 -2.58
N ALA A 306 3.72 -11.24 -3.69
CA ALA A 306 2.56 -10.47 -4.12
C ALA A 306 1.33 -11.37 -4.28
N ASN A 307 0.19 -10.97 -3.72
CA ASN A 307 -1.09 -11.62 -3.96
C ASN A 307 -1.69 -11.16 -5.32
N LEU A 308 -2.93 -11.58 -5.65
CA LEU A 308 -3.56 -11.24 -6.94
C LEU A 308 -3.68 -9.73 -7.22
N GLN A 309 -3.76 -8.90 -6.19
CA GLN A 309 -3.80 -7.44 -6.31
C GLN A 309 -2.48 -6.76 -5.90
N GLY A 310 -1.40 -7.50 -5.68
CA GLY A 310 -0.15 -6.97 -5.12
C GLY A 310 -0.33 -6.59 -3.65
N LEU A 311 0.09 -5.38 -3.27
CA LEU A 311 -0.12 -4.82 -1.92
C LEU A 311 -1.34 -3.88 -1.85
N TRP A 312 -1.93 -3.50 -3.00
CA TRP A 312 -2.97 -2.47 -3.05
C TRP A 312 -4.33 -3.02 -2.67
N ASN A 313 -4.81 -2.64 -1.49
CA ASN A 313 -6.11 -3.05 -0.96
C ASN A 313 -6.71 -1.91 -0.12
N ASP A 314 -7.96 -1.54 -0.43
CA ASP A 314 -8.69 -0.45 0.21
C ASP A 314 -9.86 -0.92 1.09
N SER A 315 -10.01 -2.24 1.28
CA SER A 315 -11.15 -2.79 2.00
C SER A 315 -10.79 -4.02 2.83
N LEU A 316 -11.69 -4.44 3.74
CA LEU A 316 -11.55 -5.67 4.52
C LEU A 316 -12.05 -6.91 3.78
N ASP A 317 -12.93 -6.74 2.81
CA ASP A 317 -13.73 -7.81 2.19
C ASP A 317 -13.39 -8.07 0.72
N ARG A 318 -12.26 -7.60 0.20
CA ARG A 318 -11.91 -7.96 -1.17
C ARG A 318 -11.76 -9.46 -1.30
N LYS A 319 -12.73 -10.06 -1.97
CA LYS A 319 -12.74 -11.47 -2.39
C LYS A 319 -11.69 -11.69 -3.48
N SER A 320 -10.43 -11.50 -3.14
CA SER A 320 -9.28 -11.75 -4.02
C SER A 320 -9.10 -13.23 -4.37
N THR A 321 -9.98 -14.10 -3.88
CA THR A 321 -9.88 -15.55 -3.99
C THR A 321 -10.96 -16.21 -4.84
N ARG A 322 -11.85 -15.45 -5.46
CA ARG A 322 -12.68 -16.04 -6.52
C ARG A 322 -11.93 -15.92 -7.85
N LEU A 323 -11.09 -16.90 -8.16
CA LEU A 323 -10.98 -17.38 -9.51
C LEU A 323 -12.42 -17.65 -9.96
N ASN A 324 -13.01 -16.77 -10.74
CA ASN A 324 -14.20 -17.09 -11.51
C ASN A 324 -13.79 -18.19 -12.50
N SER A 325 -13.80 -19.42 -12.06
CA SER A 325 -13.83 -20.59 -12.94
C SER A 325 -15.25 -20.75 -13.49
N SER A 326 -15.73 -19.73 -14.20
CA SER A 326 -16.89 -19.81 -15.06
C SER A 326 -16.44 -19.49 -16.48
N HIS A 327 -15.78 -20.45 -17.10
CA HIS A 327 -15.77 -20.68 -18.55
C HIS A 327 -15.71 -22.18 -18.79
#